data_8223cedfb4fec26d9e5bbccf94e4a03d
#
_entry.id   8223cedfb4fec26d9e5bbccf94e4a03d
#
_cell.length_a   1.000
_cell.length_b   1.000
_cell.length_c   1.000
_cell.angle_alpha   90.00
_cell.angle_beta   90.00
_cell.angle_gamma   90.00
#
_symmetry.space_group_name_H-M   'P 1'
#
loop_
_entity.id
_entity.type
_entity.pdbx_description
1 polymer ?
#
loop_
_entity_poly.entity_id
_entity_poly.type
_entity_poly.pdbx_seq_one_letter_code
_entity_poly.pdbx_strand_id
1 'polypeptide(L)'
;MKVERGVRSMMTGRVKWFNNEKGYGFIGFRENEDIFVHYSAIQLEGYKTLTENQLVEFRLIETSKGYQAVNVRLVKETASVK
;
A
#
# COMPACT_ATOMS: atom_id res chain seq x y z
N MET A 1 6.51 11.11 23.96
CA MET A 1 6.64 10.96 23.50
C MET A 1 6.81 10.82 22.67
N LYS A 2 6.70 10.72 22.20
CA LYS A 2 6.86 10.55 21.46
C LYS A 2 6.77 10.46 20.46
N VAL A 3 6.68 10.55 20.01
CA VAL A 3 6.41 10.56 19.12
C VAL A 3 6.92 10.21 18.09
N GLU A 4 6.71 9.75 17.55
CA GLU A 4 7.14 9.33 16.63
C GLU A 4 7.02 10.01 15.52
N ARG A 5 7.62 10.57 14.94
CA ARG A 5 7.44 11.18 13.91
C ARG A 5 7.95 10.49 12.85
N GLY A 6 7.86 10.54 11.73
CA GLY A 6 8.30 9.78 10.69
C GLY A 6 7.69 8.44 10.68
N VAL A 7 7.40 7.94 11.78
CA VAL A 7 6.77 6.66 11.83
C VAL A 7 5.33 6.87 12.12
N ARG A 8 4.52 6.58 11.19
CA ARG A 8 3.16 6.76 11.40
C ARG A 8 2.51 5.49 11.55
N SER A 9 1.37 5.46 12.02
CA SER A 9 0.60 4.25 12.07
C SER A 9 0.41 3.77 10.68
N MET A 10 0.12 2.51 10.53
CA MET A 10 -0.17 1.96 9.23
C MET A 10 -1.44 2.58 8.70
N MET A 11 -1.46 2.80 7.42
CA MET A 11 -2.62 3.34 6.75
C MET A 11 -3.19 2.28 5.86
N THR A 12 -4.44 2.44 5.46
CA THR A 12 -5.06 1.48 4.56
C THR A 12 -5.55 2.19 3.32
N GLY A 13 -5.62 1.43 2.26
CA GLY A 13 -6.14 1.94 1.01
C GLY A 13 -6.42 0.79 0.10
N ARG A 14 -6.96 1.09 -1.09
CA ARG A 14 -7.26 0.06 -2.06
C ARG A 14 -6.41 0.24 -3.28
N VAL A 15 -5.95 -0.87 -3.80
CA VAL A 15 -5.10 -0.87 -4.98
C VAL A 15 -5.93 -0.38 -6.17
N LYS A 16 -5.43 0.63 -6.86
CA LYS A 16 -6.10 1.12 -8.04
C LYS A 16 -5.74 0.25 -9.24
N TRP A 17 -4.47 -0.05 -9.38
CA TRP A 17 -4.02 -0.97 -10.40
C TRP A 17 -2.58 -1.33 -10.09
N PHE A 18 -2.15 -2.43 -10.64
CA PHE A 18 -0.79 -2.89 -10.45
C PHE A 18 -0.35 -3.64 -11.69
N ASN A 19 0.81 -3.28 -12.20
CA ASN A 19 1.36 -3.92 -13.39
C ASN A 19 2.36 -4.98 -12.95
N ASN A 20 1.98 -6.23 -13.13
CA ASN A 20 2.82 -7.33 -12.65
C ASN A 20 4.13 -7.45 -13.41
N GLU A 21 4.13 -7.08 -14.66
CA GLU A 21 5.34 -7.18 -15.43
C GLU A 21 6.35 -6.14 -15.03
N LYS A 22 5.88 -4.93 -14.80
CA LYS A 22 6.79 -3.86 -14.44
C LYS A 22 6.99 -3.74 -12.96
N GLY A 23 6.13 -4.34 -12.18
CA GLY A 23 6.33 -4.41 -10.76
C GLY A 23 5.96 -3.16 -9.99
N TYR A 24 5.01 -2.38 -10.48
CA TYR A 24 4.58 -1.21 -9.72
C TYR A 24 3.12 -0.91 -10.00
N GLY A 25 2.57 -0.05 -9.17
CA GLY A 25 1.20 0.36 -9.32
C GLY A 25 0.90 1.50 -8.39
N PHE A 26 -0.38 1.69 -8.13
CA PHE A 26 -0.82 2.79 -7.28
C PHE A 26 -1.91 2.34 -6.33
N ILE A 27 -1.90 2.91 -5.15
CA ILE A 27 -2.89 2.67 -4.13
C ILE A 27 -3.68 3.95 -3.97
N GLY A 28 -5.00 3.84 -4.00
CA GLY A 28 -5.86 4.98 -3.74
C GLY A 28 -5.97 5.15 -2.24
N PHE A 29 -5.63 6.33 -1.75
CA PHE A 29 -5.62 6.56 -0.32
C PHE A 29 -6.72 7.52 0.09
N ARG A 30 -6.70 8.69 -0.46
CA ARG A 30 -7.75 9.64 -0.20
C ARG A 30 -8.30 10.06 -1.52
N GLU A 31 -9.32 10.87 -1.46
CA GLU A 31 -9.85 11.38 -2.67
C GLU A 31 -8.77 12.01 -3.48
N ASN A 32 -8.58 11.59 -4.69
CA ASN A 32 -7.61 12.20 -5.59
C ASN A 32 -6.16 12.04 -5.18
N GLU A 33 -5.86 11.10 -4.32
CA GLU A 33 -4.48 10.86 -3.95
C GLU A 33 -4.09 9.45 -4.31
N ASP A 34 -3.11 9.32 -5.18
CA ASP A 34 -2.60 8.04 -5.58
C ASP A 34 -1.21 7.88 -4.99
N ILE A 35 -0.98 6.74 -4.40
CA ILE A 35 0.29 6.48 -3.73
C ILE A 35 1.02 5.41 -4.48
N PHE A 36 2.22 5.73 -4.93
CA PHE A 36 3.03 4.80 -5.69
C PHE A 36 3.45 3.61 -4.84
N VAL A 37 3.42 2.42 -5.43
CA VAL A 37 3.87 1.23 -4.75
C VAL A 37 4.69 0.39 -5.72
N HIS A 38 5.84 -0.09 -5.25
CA HIS A 38 6.72 -0.95 -6.03
C HIS A 38 6.71 -2.33 -5.41
N TYR A 39 6.90 -3.37 -6.21
CA TYR A 39 6.81 -4.72 -5.68
C TYR A 39 7.78 -4.97 -4.53
N SER A 40 8.88 -4.28 -4.51
CA SER A 40 9.86 -4.50 -3.44
C SER A 40 9.32 -4.04 -2.10
N ALA A 41 8.26 -3.27 -2.09
CA ALA A 41 7.66 -2.81 -0.85
C ALA A 41 6.56 -3.74 -0.36
N ILE A 42 6.23 -4.75 -1.13
CA ILE A 42 5.14 -5.65 -0.78
C ILE A 42 5.67 -6.80 0.06
N GLN A 43 5.08 -6.99 1.20
CA GLN A 43 5.51 -8.03 2.13
C GLN A 43 4.61 -9.24 1.95
N LEU A 44 4.94 -10.03 0.97
CA LEU A 44 4.25 -11.28 0.69
C LEU A 44 5.28 -12.33 0.42
N GLU A 45 4.94 -13.55 0.72
CA GLU A 45 5.80 -14.64 0.37
C GLU A 45 5.50 -15.05 -1.05
N GLY A 46 6.53 -15.42 -1.78
CA GLY A 46 6.35 -15.90 -3.12
C GLY A 46 6.17 -14.73 -4.08
N TYR A 47 5.27 -14.92 -5.00
CA TYR A 47 5.07 -13.95 -6.07
C TYR A 47 4.43 -12.69 -5.52
N LYS A 48 5.08 -11.56 -5.71
CA LYS A 48 4.61 -10.32 -5.15
C LYS A 48 3.80 -9.56 -6.17
N THR A 49 2.52 -9.57 -5.98
CA THR A 49 1.63 -8.87 -6.88
C THR A 49 0.44 -8.34 -6.09
N LEU A 50 -0.25 -7.38 -6.66
CA LEU A 50 -1.44 -6.83 -6.06
C LEU A 50 -2.56 -6.88 -7.08
N THR A 51 -3.77 -6.96 -6.58
CA THR A 51 -4.94 -7.06 -7.43
C THR A 51 -5.75 -5.78 -7.28
N GLU A 52 -6.33 -5.34 -8.36
CA GLU A 52 -7.14 -4.14 -8.35
C GLU A 52 -8.21 -4.23 -7.26
N ASN A 53 -8.38 -3.15 -6.54
CA ASN A 53 -9.40 -3.00 -5.51
C ASN A 53 -9.11 -3.78 -4.22
N GLN A 54 -7.94 -4.39 -4.13
CA GLN A 54 -7.57 -5.14 -2.95
C GLN A 54 -7.23 -4.19 -1.82
N LEU A 55 -7.64 -4.54 -0.62
CA LEU A 55 -7.37 -3.70 0.55
C LEU A 55 -5.97 -4.02 1.08
N VAL A 56 -5.18 -2.99 1.27
CA VAL A 56 -3.82 -3.16 1.77
C VAL A 56 -3.57 -2.15 2.88
N GLU A 57 -2.62 -2.48 3.74
CA GLU A 57 -2.17 -1.49 4.69
C GLU A 57 -0.69 -1.25 4.41
N PHE A 58 -0.25 -0.07 4.72
CA PHE A 58 1.09 0.35 4.34
C PHE A 58 1.52 1.52 5.16
N ARG A 59 2.80 1.82 5.09
CA ARG A 59 3.33 3.05 5.66
C ARG A 59 3.58 4.02 4.54
N LEU A 60 3.36 5.27 4.81
CA LEU A 60 3.48 6.32 3.82
C LEU A 60 4.77 7.06 4.03
N ILE A 61 5.51 7.23 2.96
CA ILE A 61 6.68 8.11 3.02
C ILE A 61 6.55 9.12 1.91
N GLU A 62 7.16 10.26 2.14
CA GLU A 62 7.14 11.32 1.16
C GLU A 62 8.48 11.36 0.45
N THR A 63 8.47 11.40 -0.86
CA THR A 63 9.68 11.48 -1.65
C THR A 63 9.61 12.72 -2.52
N SER A 64 10.70 13.03 -3.18
CA SER A 64 10.72 14.18 -4.06
C SER A 64 9.73 14.03 -5.21
N LYS A 65 9.28 12.83 -5.46
CA LYS A 65 8.32 12.60 -6.54
C LYS A 65 6.91 12.39 -6.05
N GLY A 66 6.68 12.53 -4.76
CA GLY A 66 5.36 12.34 -4.21
C GLY A 66 5.36 11.26 -3.15
N TYR A 67 4.18 10.79 -2.81
CA TYR A 67 4.04 9.79 -1.77
C TYR A 67 4.32 8.40 -2.30
N GLN A 68 4.89 7.58 -1.45
CA GLN A 68 5.20 6.21 -1.79
C GLN A 68 4.85 5.31 -0.63
N ALA A 69 4.32 4.13 -0.94
CA ALA A 69 3.95 3.17 0.08
C ALA A 69 5.10 2.21 0.32
N VAL A 70 5.35 1.90 1.59
CA VAL A 70 6.34 0.92 1.96
C VAL A 70 5.71 -0.03 2.96
N ASN A 71 6.30 -1.18 3.14
CA ASN A 71 5.79 -2.18 4.08
C ASN A 71 4.34 -2.51 3.80
N VAL A 72 4.05 -2.78 2.54
CA VAL A 72 2.68 -3.03 2.11
C VAL A 72 2.28 -4.46 2.44
N ARG A 73 1.13 -4.63 3.05
CA ARG A 73 0.62 -5.94 3.40
C ARG A 73 -0.84 -6.04 3.05
N LEU A 74 -1.27 -7.24 2.73
CA LEU A 74 -2.67 -7.46 2.44
C LEU A 74 -3.46 -7.47 3.72
N VAL A 75 -4.63 -6.87 3.67
CA VAL A 75 -5.53 -6.89 4.80
C VAL A 75 -6.61 -7.90 4.48
N LYS A 76 -6.79 -8.85 5.37
CA LYS A 76 -7.80 -9.85 5.15
C LYS A 76 -9.15 -9.24 5.46
N GLU A 77 -9.99 -9.15 4.49
CA GLU A 77 -11.32 -8.60 4.72
C GLU A 77 -12.22 -9.74 5.07
N THR A 78 -12.46 -9.88 6.33
CA THR A 78 -13.30 -10.96 6.73
C THR A 78 -14.66 -10.45 6.72
N ALA A 79 -15.13 -10.20 5.82
CA ALA A 79 -16.44 -9.74 5.88
C ALA A 79 -17.30 -10.69 6.49
N SER A 80 -17.35 -11.21 6.76
CA SER A 80 -18.11 -11.88 7.18
C SER A 80 -18.35 -12.22 8.09
N VAL A 81 -18.61 -12.36 8.35
CA VAL A 81 -18.77 -12.70 9.00
C VAL A 81 -19.38 -13.08 9.32
N LYS A 82 -19.69 -13.34 9.41
CA LYS A 82 -20.20 -13.72 9.71
C LYS A 82 -20.26 -13.88 10.07
#